data_975902640154146fa7dcb47977536e56
#
_entry.id   975902640154146fa7dcb47977536e56
#
_cell.length_a   1.000
_cell.length_b   1.000
_cell.length_c   1.000
_cell.angle_alpha   90.00
_cell.angle_beta   90.00
_cell.angle_gamma   90.00
#
_symmetry.space_group_name_H-M   'P 1'
#
loop_
_entity.id
_entity.type
_entity.pdbx_description
1 polymer ?
#
loop_
_entity_poly.entity_id
_entity_poly.type
_entity_poly.pdbx_seq_one_letter_code
_entity_poly.pdbx_strand_id
1 'polypeptide(L)'
;MLQIEGRSAGDCRVRFEGKRYTPFPASRGVWEIFLPLGIKTAGERELILERISSDGPAEEYSFYVEVAPREIRTIHLGKASQAMRSSQPSIPEQQKKVLKAIRNVEPKRYWTRPFSSPVQGEISTEFGLRRDLGTYSYYHWGVDFSAAEGTPVWTANSGKVILSESGFNVYGNLLIIDHGQGVVSCYFHLSKILKETGDMVDRNEVIGEVGNTGWSTGPHLHFAVYLQGRAVDPFWLVSFTSK
;
A
#
# COMPACT_ATOMS: atom_id res chain seq x y z
N MET A 1 -2.53 14.07 -0.44
CA MET A 1 -2.75 14.36 1.00
C MET A 1 -3.68 15.57 1.09
N LEU A 2 -4.68 15.50 1.95
CA LEU A 2 -5.54 16.62 2.30
C LEU A 2 -5.19 17.06 3.72
N GLN A 3 -5.05 18.36 3.93
CA GLN A 3 -4.91 18.96 5.26
C GLN A 3 -6.21 19.71 5.61
N ILE A 4 -6.65 19.56 6.84
CA ILE A 4 -7.85 20.18 7.37
C ILE A 4 -7.44 20.96 8.62
N GLU A 5 -7.70 22.25 8.63
CA GLU A 5 -7.46 23.10 9.80
C GLU A 5 -8.76 23.26 10.61
N GLY A 6 -8.67 23.07 11.94
CA GLY A 6 -9.84 23.16 12.80
C GLY A 6 -9.51 22.95 14.28
N ARG A 7 -10.48 23.26 15.13
CA ARG A 7 -10.29 23.20 16.60
C ARG A 7 -10.30 21.77 17.16
N SER A 8 -10.98 20.84 16.48
CA SER A 8 -11.11 19.44 16.91
C SER A 8 -11.34 18.53 15.70
N ALA A 9 -10.67 17.37 15.62
CA ALA A 9 -10.89 16.40 14.56
C ALA A 9 -11.86 15.27 14.93
N GLY A 10 -12.18 15.12 16.17
CA GLY A 10 -13.21 14.17 16.58
C GLY A 10 -14.52 14.38 15.81
N ASP A 11 -14.65 15.58 15.24
CA ASP A 11 -15.89 16.10 14.64
C ASP A 11 -15.85 16.15 13.10
N CYS A 12 -14.80 15.61 12.45
CA CYS A 12 -14.71 15.62 11.00
C CYS A 12 -14.61 14.21 10.40
N ARG A 13 -15.29 14.01 9.27
CA ARG A 13 -15.13 12.85 8.36
C ARG A 13 -14.92 13.37 6.96
N VAL A 14 -14.21 12.60 6.17
CA VAL A 14 -14.07 12.88 4.74
C VAL A 14 -14.74 11.76 3.96
N ARG A 15 -15.69 12.11 3.10
CA ARG A 15 -16.30 11.16 2.16
C ARG A 15 -15.70 11.37 0.78
N PHE A 16 -15.17 10.29 0.23
CA PHE A 16 -14.54 10.29 -1.09
C PHE A 16 -14.76 8.94 -1.78
N GLU A 17 -15.17 8.94 -3.04
CA GLU A 17 -15.51 7.72 -3.81
C GLU A 17 -16.44 6.75 -3.04
N GLY A 18 -17.47 7.29 -2.39
CA GLY A 18 -18.46 6.51 -1.63
C GLY A 18 -17.95 5.90 -0.31
N LYS A 19 -16.72 6.20 0.11
CA LYS A 19 -16.14 5.75 1.39
C LYS A 19 -15.94 6.91 2.34
N ARG A 20 -16.09 6.62 3.63
CA ARG A 20 -15.79 7.55 4.72
C ARG A 20 -14.40 7.29 5.27
N TYR A 21 -13.67 8.36 5.49
CA TYR A 21 -12.31 8.37 6.03
C TYR A 21 -12.24 9.27 7.25
N THR A 22 -11.44 8.88 8.24
CA THR A 22 -11.18 9.69 9.43
C THR A 22 -9.82 10.37 9.29
N PRO A 23 -9.75 11.71 9.36
CA PRO A 23 -8.48 12.42 9.42
C PRO A 23 -7.70 12.10 10.69
N PHE A 24 -6.38 12.20 10.62
CA PHE A 24 -5.46 11.95 11.72
C PHE A 24 -4.80 13.25 12.17
N PRO A 25 -4.51 13.43 13.48
CA PRO A 25 -3.81 14.60 13.96
C PRO A 25 -2.38 14.67 13.40
N ALA A 26 -2.01 15.81 12.80
CA ALA A 26 -0.67 16.08 12.30
C ALA A 26 0.09 17.06 13.20
N SER A 27 -0.57 18.15 13.58
CA SER A 27 -0.08 19.14 14.54
C SER A 27 -1.25 19.83 15.25
N ARG A 28 -0.99 20.78 16.15
CA ARG A 28 -2.07 21.49 16.87
C ARG A 28 -3.02 22.19 15.89
N GLY A 29 -4.26 21.73 15.84
CA GLY A 29 -5.30 22.29 14.97
C GLY A 29 -5.17 21.92 13.49
N VAL A 30 -4.25 21.03 13.13
CA VAL A 30 -4.07 20.53 11.75
C VAL A 30 -4.29 19.03 11.72
N TRP A 31 -5.09 18.60 10.77
CA TRP A 31 -5.46 17.22 10.55
C TRP A 31 -5.10 16.81 9.13
N GLU A 32 -4.60 15.63 8.96
CA GLU A 32 -4.17 15.10 7.67
C GLU A 32 -4.90 13.82 7.34
N ILE A 33 -5.15 13.62 6.06
CA ILE A 33 -5.66 12.37 5.54
C ILE A 33 -5.06 12.07 4.17
N PHE A 34 -4.69 10.83 3.97
CA PHE A 34 -4.35 10.31 2.66
C PHE A 34 -5.60 9.69 2.03
N LEU A 35 -6.04 10.25 0.90
CA LEU A 35 -7.15 9.71 0.12
C LEU A 35 -6.60 8.86 -1.02
N PRO A 36 -6.83 7.55 -1.02
CA PRO A 36 -6.30 6.67 -2.05
C PRO A 36 -7.09 6.82 -3.34
N LEU A 37 -6.41 7.13 -4.44
CA LEU A 37 -7.00 7.10 -5.78
C LEU A 37 -6.95 5.68 -6.34
N GLY A 38 -8.08 5.20 -6.85
CA GLY A 38 -8.12 3.93 -7.59
C GLY A 38 -7.37 4.05 -8.92
N ILE A 39 -6.82 2.92 -9.40
CA ILE A 39 -6.03 2.90 -10.66
C ILE A 39 -6.81 3.41 -11.89
N LYS A 40 -8.14 3.35 -11.86
CA LYS A 40 -9.04 3.84 -12.91
C LYS A 40 -9.71 5.17 -12.57
N THR A 41 -9.40 5.77 -11.42
CA THR A 41 -9.99 7.04 -11.03
C THR A 41 -9.43 8.14 -11.92
N ALA A 42 -10.31 8.86 -12.64
CA ALA A 42 -9.95 9.96 -13.51
C ALA A 42 -11.13 10.93 -13.65
N GLY A 43 -10.85 12.19 -14.04
CA GLY A 43 -11.83 13.27 -14.18
C GLY A 43 -12.23 13.88 -12.83
N GLU A 44 -13.27 14.71 -12.86
CA GLU A 44 -13.76 15.39 -11.67
C GLU A 44 -14.31 14.41 -10.62
N ARG A 45 -13.90 14.60 -9.37
CA ARG A 45 -14.34 13.81 -8.21
C ARG A 45 -14.75 14.72 -7.08
N GLU A 46 -15.92 14.43 -6.53
CA GLU A 46 -16.42 15.13 -5.35
C GLU A 46 -15.77 14.59 -4.09
N LEU A 47 -15.30 15.50 -3.25
CA LEU A 47 -14.81 15.27 -1.91
C LEU A 47 -15.72 16.02 -0.95
N ILE A 48 -16.30 15.33 0.02
CA ILE A 48 -17.21 15.92 0.99
C ILE A 48 -16.55 15.89 2.36
N LEU A 49 -16.40 17.07 2.96
CA LEU A 49 -16.02 17.21 4.35
C LEU A 49 -17.30 17.26 5.19
N GLU A 50 -17.52 16.25 6.02
CA GLU A 50 -18.62 16.16 6.97
C GLU A 50 -18.11 16.68 8.33
N ARG A 51 -18.67 17.77 8.83
CA ARG A 51 -18.44 18.26 10.20
C ARG A 51 -19.54 17.71 11.10
N ILE A 52 -19.15 16.93 12.08
CA ILE A 52 -20.08 16.37 13.07
C ILE A 52 -20.15 17.38 14.23
N SER A 53 -21.31 17.96 14.47
CA SER A 53 -21.54 18.84 15.63
C SER A 53 -22.19 18.04 16.74
N SER A 54 -21.78 18.26 18.00
CA SER A 54 -22.45 17.72 19.18
C SER A 54 -23.82 18.36 19.40
N ASP A 55 -24.00 19.62 18.91
CA ASP A 55 -25.10 20.50 19.30
C ASP A 55 -25.98 20.91 18.11
N GLY A 56 -25.81 20.30 16.93
CA GLY A 56 -26.56 20.66 15.74
C GLY A 56 -26.47 19.61 14.62
N PRO A 57 -27.15 19.86 13.49
CA PRO A 57 -27.05 18.99 12.34
C PRO A 57 -25.60 18.94 11.79
N ALA A 58 -25.23 17.82 11.21
CA ALA A 58 -23.95 17.70 10.51
C ALA A 58 -23.92 18.72 9.34
N GLU A 59 -22.81 19.42 9.21
CA GLU A 59 -22.57 20.33 8.08
C GLU A 59 -21.73 19.60 7.04
N GLU A 60 -22.12 19.71 5.77
CA GLU A 60 -21.38 19.11 4.65
C GLU A 60 -20.83 20.23 3.76
N TYR A 61 -19.55 20.09 3.38
CA TYR A 61 -18.86 20.98 2.45
C TYR A 61 -18.35 20.16 1.29
N SER A 62 -18.78 20.46 0.06
CA SER A 62 -18.35 19.77 -1.15
C SER A 62 -17.20 20.51 -1.81
N PHE A 63 -16.18 19.76 -2.19
CA PHE A 63 -15.03 20.20 -2.98
C PHE A 63 -14.91 19.29 -4.19
N TYR A 64 -14.44 19.83 -5.31
CA TYR A 64 -14.21 19.07 -6.51
C TYR A 64 -12.71 19.03 -6.81
N VAL A 65 -12.20 17.85 -7.10
CA VAL A 65 -10.80 17.64 -7.46
C VAL A 65 -10.73 16.99 -8.85
N GLU A 66 -9.91 17.54 -9.72
CA GLU A 66 -9.65 16.95 -11.03
C GLU A 66 -8.54 15.90 -10.89
N VAL A 67 -8.83 14.68 -11.28
CA VAL A 67 -7.89 13.56 -11.27
C VAL A 67 -7.44 13.26 -12.68
N ALA A 68 -6.15 13.47 -12.97
CA ALA A 68 -5.57 13.15 -14.26
C ALA A 68 -5.69 11.64 -14.56
N PRO A 69 -6.07 11.24 -15.78
CA PRO A 69 -6.10 9.85 -16.16
C PRO A 69 -4.70 9.22 -16.12
N ARG A 70 -4.61 8.00 -15.62
CA ARG A 70 -3.38 7.21 -15.68
C ARG A 70 -3.37 6.39 -16.97
N GLU A 71 -2.28 6.43 -17.71
CA GLU A 71 -2.05 5.48 -18.80
C GLU A 71 -1.84 4.07 -18.22
N ILE A 72 -2.63 3.11 -18.70
CA ILE A 72 -2.56 1.72 -18.25
C ILE A 72 -1.98 0.87 -19.36
N ARG A 73 -0.71 0.48 -19.21
CA ARG A 73 -0.07 -0.47 -20.12
C ARG A 73 -0.59 -1.88 -19.87
N THR A 74 -0.72 -2.67 -20.92
CA THR A 74 -1.14 -4.08 -20.85
C THR A 74 -0.04 -4.96 -21.41
N ILE A 75 0.29 -6.05 -20.70
CA ILE A 75 1.14 -7.13 -21.20
C ILE A 75 0.35 -8.43 -21.24
N HIS A 76 0.59 -9.21 -22.27
CA HIS A 76 0.02 -10.56 -22.41
C HIS A 76 1.00 -11.57 -21.84
N LEU A 77 0.57 -12.35 -20.84
CA LEU A 77 1.39 -13.37 -20.21
C LEU A 77 1.27 -14.70 -20.96
N GLY A 78 2.41 -15.36 -21.14
CA GLY A 78 2.49 -16.64 -21.84
C GLY A 78 1.84 -17.80 -21.07
N LYS A 79 1.67 -18.93 -21.75
CA LYS A 79 1.03 -20.17 -21.23
C LYS A 79 1.65 -20.67 -19.92
N ALA A 80 2.96 -20.54 -19.74
CA ALA A 80 3.66 -20.97 -18.52
C ALA A 80 3.17 -20.19 -17.28
N SER A 81 3.02 -18.88 -17.38
CA SER A 81 2.49 -18.05 -16.29
C SER A 81 1.01 -18.35 -16.00
N GLN A 82 0.25 -18.69 -17.04
CA GLN A 82 -1.16 -19.13 -16.90
C GLN A 82 -1.26 -20.43 -16.12
N ALA A 83 -0.45 -21.46 -16.50
CA ALA A 83 -0.43 -22.75 -15.83
C ALA A 83 0.01 -22.66 -14.37
N MET A 84 1.04 -21.86 -14.09
CA MET A 84 1.55 -21.63 -12.74
C MET A 84 0.47 -21.03 -11.80
N ARG A 85 -0.36 -20.12 -12.31
CA ARG A 85 -1.44 -19.53 -11.51
C ARG A 85 -2.63 -20.46 -11.33
N SER A 86 -2.95 -21.26 -12.33
CA SER A 86 -4.08 -22.20 -12.28
C SER A 86 -3.88 -23.33 -11.28
N SER A 87 -2.64 -23.65 -10.93
CA SER A 87 -2.26 -24.72 -10.00
C SER A 87 -2.23 -24.34 -8.52
N GLN A 88 -2.68 -23.12 -8.15
CA GLN A 88 -2.57 -22.59 -6.78
C GLN A 88 -3.90 -22.69 -6.00
N PRO A 89 -4.09 -23.71 -5.15
CA PRO A 89 -5.42 -24.00 -4.57
C PRO A 89 -5.82 -23.17 -3.33
N SER A 90 -4.92 -22.48 -2.64
CA SER A 90 -5.22 -21.88 -1.33
C SER A 90 -5.18 -20.34 -1.28
N ILE A 91 -5.34 -19.69 -2.43
CA ILE A 91 -5.29 -18.22 -2.57
C ILE A 91 -6.30 -17.47 -1.66
N PRO A 92 -7.58 -17.91 -1.49
CA PRO A 92 -8.56 -17.11 -0.77
C PRO A 92 -8.21 -16.86 0.70
N GLU A 93 -7.72 -17.85 1.44
CA GLU A 93 -7.43 -17.71 2.86
C GLU A 93 -6.17 -16.88 3.12
N GLN A 94 -5.11 -17.11 2.36
CA GLN A 94 -3.88 -16.33 2.43
C GLN A 94 -4.16 -14.86 2.05
N GLN A 95 -4.94 -14.63 1.00
CA GLN A 95 -5.36 -13.30 0.59
C GLN A 95 -6.20 -12.60 1.66
N LYS A 96 -7.15 -13.29 2.30
CA LYS A 96 -7.93 -12.74 3.42
C LYS A 96 -7.03 -12.30 4.57
N LYS A 97 -6.01 -13.10 4.92
CA LYS A 97 -5.06 -12.78 6.00
C LYS A 97 -4.30 -11.50 5.69
N VAL A 98 -3.75 -11.39 4.47
CA VAL A 98 -3.06 -10.18 3.99
C VAL A 98 -4.00 -8.96 3.99
N LEU A 99 -5.20 -9.07 3.42
CA LEU A 99 -6.15 -7.97 3.36
C LEU A 99 -6.66 -7.55 4.75
N LYS A 100 -6.80 -8.49 5.68
CA LYS A 100 -7.15 -8.20 7.08
C LYS A 100 -6.03 -7.40 7.76
N ALA A 101 -4.78 -7.80 7.59
CA ALA A 101 -3.64 -7.07 8.13
C ALA A 101 -3.59 -5.63 7.58
N ILE A 102 -3.68 -5.44 6.28
CA ILE A 102 -3.64 -4.13 5.60
C ILE A 102 -4.75 -3.17 6.07
N ARG A 103 -5.90 -3.69 6.51
CA ARG A 103 -7.05 -2.88 6.94
C ARG A 103 -7.09 -2.57 8.43
N ASN A 104 -6.39 -3.36 9.23
CA ASN A 104 -6.35 -3.21 10.69
C ASN A 104 -5.11 -2.41 11.10
N VAL A 105 -5.12 -1.11 10.85
CA VAL A 105 -3.99 -0.20 11.05
C VAL A 105 -4.20 0.70 12.26
N GLU A 106 -3.09 1.11 12.87
CA GLU A 106 -3.12 1.99 14.03
C GLU A 106 -3.24 3.47 13.62
N PRO A 107 -3.93 4.30 14.42
CA PRO A 107 -4.03 5.73 14.15
C PRO A 107 -2.73 6.48 14.44
N LYS A 108 -1.83 5.91 15.25
CA LYS A 108 -0.56 6.51 15.63
C LYS A 108 0.38 6.56 14.42
N ARG A 109 0.92 7.73 14.11
CA ARG A 109 1.97 7.92 13.11
C ARG A 109 3.32 7.48 13.68
N TYR A 110 4.01 6.56 12.98
CA TYR A 110 5.33 6.06 13.38
C TYR A 110 6.47 6.75 12.64
N TRP A 111 6.20 7.41 11.53
CA TRP A 111 7.20 8.02 10.66
C TRP A 111 7.26 9.54 10.81
N THR A 112 8.49 10.09 10.77
CA THR A 112 8.78 11.54 10.82
C THR A 112 9.66 12.00 9.65
N ARG A 113 10.18 11.05 8.87
CA ARG A 113 11.08 11.28 7.74
C ARG A 113 10.44 10.83 6.43
N PRO A 114 10.93 11.29 5.27
CA PRO A 114 10.50 10.77 3.97
C PRO A 114 10.66 9.25 3.85
N PHE A 115 9.77 8.62 3.11
CA PHE A 115 9.89 7.20 2.77
C PHE A 115 11.06 6.98 1.81
N SER A 116 11.72 5.83 1.92
CA SER A 116 12.88 5.45 1.12
C SER A 116 12.61 4.20 0.29
N SER A 117 13.40 4.00 -0.76
CA SER A 117 13.38 2.74 -1.52
C SER A 117 13.73 1.56 -0.60
N PRO A 118 13.00 0.44 -0.70
CA PRO A 118 13.21 -0.72 0.17
C PRO A 118 14.38 -1.60 -0.25
N VAL A 119 14.94 -1.41 -1.43
CA VAL A 119 16.02 -2.23 -1.97
C VAL A 119 16.82 -1.43 -3.01
N GLN A 120 18.08 -1.78 -3.17
CA GLN A 120 18.89 -1.34 -4.32
C GLN A 120 18.65 -2.31 -5.48
N GLY A 121 17.95 -1.86 -6.50
CA GLY A 121 17.59 -2.67 -7.66
C GLY A 121 16.91 -1.82 -8.73
N GLU A 122 16.86 -2.35 -9.94
CA GLU A 122 16.15 -1.72 -11.04
C GLU A 122 14.67 -2.11 -11.02
N ILE A 123 13.81 -1.18 -11.44
CA ILE A 123 12.39 -1.47 -11.58
C ILE A 123 12.19 -2.35 -12.81
N SER A 124 11.74 -3.57 -12.60
CA SER A 124 11.38 -4.50 -13.66
C SER A 124 9.89 -4.45 -14.02
N THR A 125 9.03 -4.12 -13.07
CA THR A 125 7.59 -4.00 -13.30
C THR A 125 6.99 -2.85 -12.48
N GLU A 126 6.30 -1.95 -13.17
CA GLU A 126 5.66 -0.78 -12.55
C GLU A 126 4.31 -1.13 -11.92
N PHE A 127 3.88 -0.28 -10.98
CA PHE A 127 2.51 -0.31 -10.44
C PHE A 127 1.48 -0.05 -11.53
N GLY A 128 0.39 -0.81 -11.50
CA GLY A 128 -0.76 -0.60 -12.36
C GLY A 128 -0.66 -1.25 -13.74
N LEU A 129 0.46 -1.94 -14.05
CA LEU A 129 0.54 -2.73 -15.26
C LEU A 129 -0.58 -3.79 -15.29
N ARG A 130 -1.37 -3.81 -16.37
CA ARG A 130 -2.40 -4.83 -16.55
C ARG A 130 -1.77 -6.09 -17.12
N ARG A 131 -1.88 -7.18 -16.40
CA ARG A 131 -1.41 -8.51 -16.82
C ARG A 131 -2.60 -9.29 -17.37
N ASP A 132 -2.56 -9.60 -18.66
CA ASP A 132 -3.62 -10.34 -19.36
C ASP A 132 -3.18 -11.80 -19.57
N LEU A 133 -4.00 -12.72 -19.07
CA LEU A 133 -3.80 -14.16 -19.18
C LEU A 133 -4.73 -14.80 -20.24
N GLY A 134 -5.45 -13.98 -21.03
CA GLY A 134 -6.41 -14.43 -22.02
C GLY A 134 -7.79 -14.74 -21.43
N THR A 135 -7.87 -15.54 -20.36
CA THR A 135 -9.13 -15.90 -19.68
C THR A 135 -9.58 -14.88 -18.65
N TYR A 136 -8.64 -14.20 -18.04
CA TYR A 136 -8.86 -13.06 -17.12
C TYR A 136 -7.65 -12.15 -17.11
N SER A 137 -7.82 -10.95 -16.54
CA SER A 137 -6.74 -10.00 -16.38
C SER A 137 -6.74 -9.42 -14.97
N TYR A 138 -5.58 -8.98 -14.50
CA TYR A 138 -5.42 -8.32 -13.21
C TYR A 138 -4.36 -7.23 -13.29
N TYR A 139 -4.38 -6.32 -12.32
CA TYR A 139 -3.39 -5.26 -12.21
C TYR A 139 -2.26 -5.66 -11.28
N HIS A 140 -1.06 -5.18 -11.58
CA HIS A 140 0.08 -5.26 -10.70
C HIS A 140 -0.07 -4.22 -9.58
N TRP A 141 -0.29 -4.67 -8.35
CA TRP A 141 -0.62 -3.81 -7.20
C TRP A 141 0.59 -3.37 -6.39
N GLY A 142 1.78 -3.36 -6.98
CA GLY A 142 3.03 -2.92 -6.41
C GLY A 142 4.04 -2.59 -7.49
N VAL A 143 5.30 -2.54 -7.10
CA VAL A 143 6.44 -2.37 -7.98
C VAL A 143 7.37 -3.57 -7.77
N ASP A 144 7.86 -4.17 -8.85
CA ASP A 144 8.87 -5.24 -8.77
C ASP A 144 10.25 -4.62 -8.98
N PHE A 145 11.14 -4.83 -8.01
CA PHE A 145 12.56 -4.48 -8.10
C PHE A 145 13.36 -5.73 -8.42
N SER A 146 14.02 -5.76 -9.58
CA SER A 146 14.99 -6.82 -9.93
C SER A 146 16.25 -6.63 -9.09
N ALA A 147 16.61 -7.65 -8.31
CA ALA A 147 17.82 -7.68 -7.50
C ALA A 147 18.24 -9.13 -7.28
N ALA A 148 19.53 -9.37 -7.04
CA ALA A 148 20.03 -10.70 -6.75
C ALA A 148 19.39 -11.30 -5.49
N GLU A 149 19.18 -12.60 -5.48
CA GLU A 149 18.73 -13.30 -4.27
C GLU A 149 19.74 -13.07 -3.12
N GLY A 150 19.24 -12.82 -1.90
CA GLY A 150 20.06 -12.46 -0.74
C GLY A 150 20.38 -10.98 -0.63
N THR A 151 20.00 -10.12 -1.61
CA THR A 151 20.15 -8.67 -1.47
C THR A 151 19.35 -8.18 -0.26
N PRO A 152 19.93 -7.35 0.65
CA PRO A 152 19.22 -6.83 1.80
C PRO A 152 17.97 -6.03 1.40
N VAL A 153 16.88 -6.25 2.13
CA VAL A 153 15.63 -5.50 2.02
C VAL A 153 15.48 -4.64 3.29
N TRP A 154 15.30 -3.34 3.09
CA TRP A 154 15.11 -2.36 4.16
C TRP A 154 13.65 -1.96 4.30
N THR A 155 13.22 -1.65 5.54
CA THR A 155 11.92 -0.99 5.70
C THR A 155 11.94 0.41 5.09
N ALA A 156 10.86 0.75 4.38
CA ALA A 156 10.73 2.06 3.73
C ALA A 156 10.59 3.21 4.75
N ASN A 157 10.08 2.93 5.94
CA ASN A 157 10.01 3.88 7.06
C ASN A 157 9.81 3.14 8.39
N SER A 158 9.88 3.86 9.52
CA SER A 158 9.59 3.31 10.85
C SER A 158 8.14 2.83 10.92
N GLY A 159 7.91 1.74 11.66
CA GLY A 159 6.59 1.15 11.78
C GLY A 159 6.57 -0.09 12.67
N LYS A 160 5.43 -0.77 12.66
CA LYS A 160 5.20 -2.04 13.36
C LYS A 160 4.95 -3.16 12.36
N VAL A 161 5.63 -4.27 12.51
CA VAL A 161 5.35 -5.47 11.72
C VAL A 161 3.99 -6.03 12.14
N ILE A 162 3.03 -6.02 11.22
CA ILE A 162 1.66 -6.49 11.47
C ILE A 162 1.40 -7.87 10.89
N LEU A 163 2.26 -8.34 10.00
CA LEU A 163 2.25 -9.71 9.49
C LEU A 163 3.64 -10.12 9.04
N SER A 164 4.09 -11.29 9.50
CA SER A 164 5.32 -11.98 9.09
C SER A 164 4.97 -13.43 8.84
N GLU A 165 5.05 -13.90 7.59
CA GLU A 165 4.61 -15.24 7.18
C GLU A 165 5.53 -15.83 6.11
N SER A 166 5.68 -17.14 6.16
CA SER A 166 6.46 -17.90 5.17
C SER A 166 5.59 -18.89 4.42
N GLY A 167 6.01 -19.21 3.18
CA GLY A 167 5.41 -20.29 2.40
C GLY A 167 4.04 -19.99 1.82
N PHE A 168 3.64 -18.72 1.67
CA PHE A 168 2.40 -18.38 0.97
C PHE A 168 2.54 -18.68 -0.53
N ASN A 169 1.54 -19.31 -1.12
CA ASN A 169 1.58 -19.78 -2.51
C ASN A 169 1.80 -18.65 -3.52
N VAL A 170 1.16 -17.49 -3.30
CA VAL A 170 1.28 -16.33 -4.19
C VAL A 170 2.38 -15.39 -3.70
N TYR A 171 2.34 -15.01 -2.44
CA TYR A 171 3.20 -13.97 -1.89
C TYR A 171 4.59 -14.48 -1.46
N GLY A 172 4.77 -15.80 -1.38
CA GLY A 172 6.01 -16.40 -0.84
C GLY A 172 6.19 -16.11 0.65
N ASN A 173 7.42 -15.83 1.03
CA ASN A 173 7.72 -15.28 2.34
C ASN A 173 7.48 -13.78 2.31
N LEU A 174 6.80 -13.25 3.34
CA LEU A 174 6.31 -11.88 3.31
C LEU A 174 6.41 -11.19 4.67
N LEU A 175 6.57 -9.86 4.59
CA LEU A 175 6.42 -8.92 5.70
C LEU A 175 5.42 -7.83 5.33
N ILE A 176 4.59 -7.43 6.29
CA ILE A 176 3.70 -6.27 6.18
C ILE A 176 3.94 -5.36 7.38
N ILE A 177 4.19 -4.08 7.11
CA ILE A 177 4.52 -3.07 8.10
C ILE A 177 3.47 -1.97 8.09
N ASP A 178 2.85 -1.73 9.25
CA ASP A 178 1.99 -0.57 9.50
C ASP A 178 2.83 0.62 9.94
N HIS A 179 2.79 1.68 9.17
CA HIS A 179 3.46 2.95 9.48
C HIS A 179 2.53 3.92 10.25
N GLY A 180 1.30 3.49 10.51
CA GLY A 180 0.26 4.31 11.12
C GLY A 180 -0.49 5.19 10.13
N GLN A 181 -1.59 5.77 10.60
CA GLN A 181 -2.46 6.66 9.82
C GLN A 181 -2.95 6.06 8.47
N GLY A 182 -3.08 4.73 8.42
CA GLY A 182 -3.54 4.00 7.23
C GLY A 182 -2.48 3.79 6.16
N VAL A 183 -1.21 4.03 6.45
CA VAL A 183 -0.08 3.79 5.54
C VAL A 183 0.54 2.44 5.86
N VAL A 184 0.52 1.51 4.90
CA VAL A 184 1.05 0.16 5.06
C VAL A 184 1.97 -0.18 3.91
N SER A 185 3.13 -0.77 4.19
CA SER A 185 4.03 -1.33 3.18
C SER A 185 4.08 -2.85 3.26
N CYS A 186 4.22 -3.49 2.09
CA CYS A 186 4.27 -4.94 1.94
C CYS A 186 5.51 -5.33 1.15
N TYR A 187 6.19 -6.38 1.61
CA TYR A 187 7.44 -6.91 1.07
C TYR A 187 7.23 -8.39 0.80
N PHE A 188 7.21 -8.81 -0.47
CA PHE A 188 6.88 -10.17 -0.89
C PHE A 188 8.04 -10.86 -1.60
N HIS A 189 7.95 -12.18 -1.75
CA HIS A 189 8.89 -13.06 -2.42
C HIS A 189 10.26 -13.16 -1.74
N LEU A 190 10.34 -12.85 -0.43
CA LEU A 190 11.58 -12.86 0.33
C LEU A 190 12.20 -14.26 0.38
N SER A 191 13.54 -14.36 0.34
CA SER A 191 14.27 -15.60 0.66
C SER A 191 14.33 -15.79 2.18
N LYS A 192 14.49 -14.69 2.91
CA LYS A 192 14.66 -14.69 4.36
C LYS A 192 13.87 -13.55 5.01
N ILE A 193 13.24 -13.84 6.12
CA ILE A 193 12.56 -12.89 7.00
C ILE A 193 13.42 -12.70 8.25
N LEU A 194 13.63 -11.46 8.67
CA LEU A 194 14.45 -11.10 9.83
C LEU A 194 13.64 -10.45 10.97
N LYS A 195 12.33 -10.34 10.81
CA LYS A 195 11.42 -9.70 11.78
C LYS A 195 10.18 -10.54 11.99
N GLU A 196 9.64 -10.47 13.21
CA GLU A 196 8.42 -11.17 13.58
C GLU A 196 7.23 -10.22 13.72
N THR A 197 6.02 -10.77 13.65
CA THR A 197 4.80 -10.00 13.89
C THR A 197 4.81 -9.42 15.32
N GLY A 198 4.66 -8.10 15.41
CA GLY A 198 4.72 -7.34 16.65
C GLY A 198 5.98 -6.48 16.80
N ASP A 199 7.04 -6.78 16.04
CA ASP A 199 8.29 -6.02 16.12
C ASP A 199 8.09 -4.57 15.67
N MET A 200 8.77 -3.66 16.37
CA MET A 200 8.97 -2.29 15.92
C MET A 200 10.23 -2.22 15.07
N VAL A 201 10.16 -1.50 13.97
CA VAL A 201 11.27 -1.33 13.05
C VAL A 201 11.53 0.15 12.77
N ASP A 202 12.80 0.50 12.60
CA ASP A 202 13.22 1.84 12.25
C ASP A 202 13.38 1.99 10.73
N ARG A 203 13.26 3.22 10.24
CA ARG A 203 13.47 3.53 8.82
C ARG A 203 14.85 3.05 8.37
N ASN A 204 14.92 2.37 7.22
CA ASN A 204 16.14 1.76 6.66
C ASN A 204 16.73 0.63 7.50
N GLU A 205 15.99 0.04 8.40
CA GLU A 205 16.40 -1.19 9.07
C GLU A 205 16.28 -2.39 8.12
N VAL A 206 17.24 -3.32 8.16
CA VAL A 206 17.18 -4.56 7.37
C VAL A 206 16.11 -5.48 7.96
N ILE A 207 15.13 -5.84 7.14
CA ILE A 207 13.97 -6.64 7.55
C ILE A 207 13.91 -8.01 6.89
N GLY A 208 14.71 -8.23 5.83
CA GLY A 208 14.72 -9.47 5.08
C GLY A 208 15.72 -9.43 3.94
N GLU A 209 15.66 -10.44 3.09
CA GLU A 209 16.50 -10.58 1.91
C GLU A 209 15.64 -10.88 0.68
N VAL A 210 16.01 -10.32 -0.48
CA VAL A 210 15.38 -10.60 -1.76
C VAL A 210 15.40 -12.09 -2.05
N GLY A 211 14.33 -12.61 -2.60
CA GLY A 211 14.23 -14.02 -2.95
C GLY A 211 13.45 -14.26 -4.24
N ASN A 212 13.03 -15.53 -4.38
CA ASN A 212 12.24 -16.02 -5.50
C ASN A 212 11.15 -16.98 -5.01
N THR A 213 10.58 -16.70 -3.84
CA THR A 213 9.57 -17.55 -3.19
C THR A 213 8.15 -17.22 -3.65
N GLY A 214 7.23 -18.19 -3.56
CA GLY A 214 5.85 -18.02 -3.99
C GLY A 214 5.70 -17.96 -5.52
N TRP A 215 4.75 -17.16 -5.99
CA TRP A 215 4.51 -16.99 -7.43
C TRP A 215 5.45 -15.95 -8.03
N SER A 216 6.67 -16.40 -8.33
CA SER A 216 7.75 -15.61 -8.88
C SER A 216 8.44 -16.36 -10.03
N THR A 217 8.91 -15.63 -11.03
CA THR A 217 9.64 -16.18 -12.19
C THR A 217 11.15 -15.95 -12.13
N GLY A 218 11.64 -15.25 -11.13
CA GLY A 218 13.04 -14.95 -10.91
C GLY A 218 13.25 -14.05 -9.69
N PRO A 219 14.47 -13.91 -9.18
CA PRO A 219 14.74 -13.11 -8.00
C PRO A 219 14.29 -11.65 -8.14
N HIS A 220 13.42 -11.20 -7.25
CA HIS A 220 12.95 -9.82 -7.18
C HIS A 220 12.27 -9.54 -5.83
N LEU A 221 12.18 -8.27 -5.46
CA LEU A 221 11.29 -7.79 -4.41
C LEU A 221 10.02 -7.24 -5.04
N HIS A 222 8.86 -7.83 -4.72
CA HIS A 222 7.59 -7.15 -4.94
C HIS A 222 7.30 -6.25 -3.75
N PHE A 223 7.25 -4.94 -4.00
CA PHE A 223 6.99 -3.91 -3.00
C PHE A 223 5.66 -3.22 -3.27
N ALA A 224 4.73 -3.26 -2.32
CA ALA A 224 3.43 -2.62 -2.44
C ALA A 224 3.17 -1.66 -1.28
N VAL A 225 2.45 -0.57 -1.57
CA VAL A 225 1.99 0.39 -0.56
C VAL A 225 0.48 0.47 -0.61
N TYR A 226 -0.11 0.48 0.58
CA TYR A 226 -1.54 0.67 0.75
C TYR A 226 -1.81 1.94 1.56
N LEU A 227 -2.76 2.73 1.11
CA LEU A 227 -3.33 3.84 1.84
C LEU A 227 -4.78 3.53 2.16
N GLN A 228 -5.14 3.51 3.43
CA GLN A 228 -6.51 3.22 3.89
C GLN A 228 -7.07 1.93 3.27
N GLY A 229 -6.23 0.89 3.16
CA GLY A 229 -6.60 -0.42 2.62
C GLY A 229 -6.73 -0.51 1.10
N ARG A 230 -6.33 0.53 0.33
CA ARG A 230 -6.28 0.54 -1.13
C ARG A 230 -4.84 0.66 -1.62
N ALA A 231 -4.44 -0.21 -2.56
CA ALA A 231 -3.12 -0.14 -3.16
C ALA A 231 -2.93 1.16 -3.94
N VAL A 232 -1.77 1.77 -3.78
CA VAL A 232 -1.33 2.98 -4.48
C VAL A 232 0.06 2.81 -5.05
N ASP A 233 0.43 3.68 -6.00
CA ASP A 233 1.77 3.68 -6.56
C ASP A 233 2.81 4.02 -5.46
N PRO A 234 3.75 3.11 -5.14
CA PRO A 234 4.73 3.34 -4.09
C PRO A 234 5.61 4.58 -4.33
N PHE A 235 5.90 4.91 -5.59
CA PHE A 235 6.75 6.06 -5.92
C PHE A 235 6.10 7.40 -5.61
N TRP A 236 4.76 7.44 -5.61
CA TRP A 236 4.08 8.67 -5.20
C TRP A 236 4.36 9.00 -3.73
N LEU A 237 4.38 7.99 -2.85
CA LEU A 237 4.67 8.17 -1.42
C LEU A 237 6.12 8.61 -1.21
N VAL A 238 7.08 7.97 -1.86
CA VAL A 238 8.50 8.33 -1.80
C VAL A 238 8.71 9.77 -2.31
N SER A 239 8.13 10.13 -3.45
CA SER A 239 8.24 11.47 -4.04
C SER A 239 7.58 12.55 -3.17
N PHE A 240 6.41 12.24 -2.60
CA PHE A 240 5.66 13.17 -1.76
C PHE A 240 6.40 13.49 -0.45
N THR A 241 6.98 12.49 0.19
CA THR A 241 7.63 12.65 1.51
C THR A 241 9.07 13.17 1.42
N SER A 242 9.65 13.25 0.22
CA SER A 242 11.02 13.75 -0.01
C SER A 242 11.09 15.28 -0.21
N LYS A 243 9.96 15.95 -0.32
CA LYS A 243 9.85 17.41 -0.41
C LYS A 243 9.63 17.99 0.98
#